data_b1b8d911ff2c613e55e947cf75e39484
#
_entry.id   b1b8d911ff2c613e55e947cf75e39484
#
_cell.length_a   1.000
_cell.length_b   1.000
_cell.length_c   1.000
_cell.angle_alpha   90.00
_cell.angle_beta   90.00
_cell.angle_gamma   90.00
#
_symmetry.space_group_name_H-M   'P 1'
#
loop_
_entity.id
_entity.type
_entity.pdbx_description
1 polymer ?
#
loop_
_entity_poly.entity_id
_entity_poly.type
_entity_poly.pdbx_seq_one_letter_code
_entity_poly.pdbx_strand_id
1 'polypeptide(L)'
;MSTTTADRYTIISSDCHAGGNHAQYREYLDPAWLDEFDAWRGRYKNPFRDLQDDGRSRNWDDERRITEMDADGIVGEVVFPNTVPPFFPTGVVIAPAPTAEEFPARLAGIRAHNRWLADFCAAHPTRRAGLGQILLNDVDEAVADIRWAKDHGLSGVLLPGVAPNTGIDPLYAPTYDPIWAVCQELEFPVTHHGGGSGVPDMGRFPASMTMYILEVGFYANRALWHLIMSGVFDRFPELVFVMTEQGTGWIPDALDRMDSIHDSMVKGKFGGELGPAAMQLPRPPSEYFAEHCYVGASFPSADDVNQFERIGLDRVMWGSDYPHREGTYPYSKESLRLSFAGWDEATLRRIFAENVAKVYGFDLGALDAIAAECGPLVAEVAEPLEVIPTDATSPAFFRP
;
A
#
# COMPACT_ATOMS: atom_id res chain seq x y z
N MET A 1 1.78 -36.18 -14.32
CA MET A 1 1.61 -35.32 -15.52
C MET A 1 2.23 -34.00 -15.13
N SER A 2 3.20 -33.49 -15.88
CA SER A 2 3.74 -32.14 -15.61
C SER A 2 2.64 -31.15 -15.99
N THR A 3 2.03 -30.48 -14.99
CA THR A 3 1.13 -29.33 -15.23
C THR A 3 1.97 -28.24 -15.87
N THR A 4 1.53 -27.74 -17.01
CA THR A 4 2.18 -26.58 -17.65
C THR A 4 1.78 -25.33 -16.87
N THR A 5 2.61 -24.28 -16.88
CA THR A 5 2.29 -22.96 -16.28
C THR A 5 0.95 -22.38 -16.75
N ALA A 6 0.47 -22.81 -17.93
CA ALA A 6 -0.83 -22.41 -18.47
C ALA A 6 -2.03 -22.87 -17.61
N ASP A 7 -1.88 -23.92 -16.80
CA ASP A 7 -2.96 -24.49 -15.99
C ASP A 7 -3.06 -23.86 -14.59
N ARG A 8 -2.13 -22.95 -14.22
CA ARG A 8 -2.07 -22.29 -12.92
C ARG A 8 -2.02 -20.78 -13.04
N TYR A 9 -2.48 -20.09 -12.01
CA TYR A 9 -2.29 -18.65 -11.87
C TYR A 9 -0.96 -18.35 -11.18
N THR A 10 -0.28 -17.33 -11.68
CA THR A 10 0.79 -16.61 -10.98
C THR A 10 0.13 -15.56 -10.12
N ILE A 11 0.26 -15.67 -8.80
CA ILE A 11 -0.36 -14.72 -7.85
C ILE A 11 0.73 -13.88 -7.21
N ILE A 12 0.68 -12.58 -7.46
CA ILE A 12 1.51 -11.59 -6.77
C ILE A 12 0.58 -10.77 -5.86
N SER A 13 0.80 -10.83 -4.56
CA SER A 13 0.06 -9.98 -3.64
C SER A 13 0.58 -8.54 -3.73
N SER A 14 -0.29 -7.61 -4.08
CA SER A 14 0.03 -6.16 -4.10
C SER A 14 0.02 -5.54 -2.70
N ASP A 15 -0.28 -6.34 -1.68
CA ASP A 15 -0.36 -5.93 -0.28
C ASP A 15 0.08 -7.06 0.64
N CYS A 16 1.27 -6.91 1.18
CA CYS A 16 1.82 -7.73 2.25
C CYS A 16 2.66 -6.87 3.18
N HIS A 17 2.81 -7.32 4.41
CA HIS A 17 3.50 -6.55 5.43
C HIS A 17 4.70 -7.30 6.01
N ALA A 18 5.80 -6.56 6.26
CA ALA A 18 6.97 -7.09 6.95
C ALA A 18 7.68 -6.01 7.77
N GLY A 19 8.61 -6.43 8.60
CA GLY A 19 9.45 -5.51 9.38
C GLY A 19 10.29 -6.27 10.38
N GLY A 20 11.50 -5.79 10.64
CA GLY A 20 12.39 -6.34 11.64
C GLY A 20 11.83 -6.22 13.07
N ASN A 21 12.28 -7.09 13.96
CA ASN A 21 12.11 -6.84 15.38
C ASN A 21 13.11 -5.78 15.87
N HIS A 22 12.91 -5.26 17.08
CA HIS A 22 13.77 -4.19 17.60
C HIS A 22 15.25 -4.57 17.77
N ALA A 23 15.55 -5.86 17.95
CA ALA A 23 16.95 -6.31 18.03
C ALA A 23 17.60 -6.24 16.63
N GLN A 24 16.87 -6.67 15.59
CA GLN A 24 17.32 -6.51 14.20
C GLN A 24 17.47 -5.03 13.82
N TYR A 25 16.47 -4.19 14.08
CA TYR A 25 16.58 -2.76 13.78
C TYR A 25 17.77 -2.06 14.43
N ARG A 26 18.16 -2.51 15.62
CA ARG A 26 19.35 -1.98 16.30
C ARG A 26 20.63 -2.15 15.48
N GLU A 27 20.73 -3.25 14.72
CA GLU A 27 21.88 -3.54 13.85
C GLU A 27 21.93 -2.62 12.62
N TYR A 28 20.79 -2.10 12.20
CA TYR A 28 20.65 -1.19 11.05
C TYR A 28 20.63 0.29 11.43
N LEU A 29 20.61 0.61 12.73
CA LEU A 29 20.69 2.00 13.19
C LEU A 29 22.10 2.58 12.99
N ASP A 30 22.15 3.88 12.69
CA ASP A 30 23.39 4.64 12.76
C ASP A 30 23.94 4.57 14.20
N PRO A 31 25.24 4.30 14.38
CA PRO A 31 25.87 4.20 15.72
C PRO A 31 25.60 5.41 16.62
N ALA A 32 25.40 6.60 16.08
CA ALA A 32 25.09 7.81 16.83
C ALA A 32 23.76 7.72 17.61
N TRP A 33 22.84 6.83 17.19
CA TRP A 33 21.50 6.69 17.78
C TRP A 33 21.37 5.49 18.76
N LEU A 34 22.41 4.68 18.95
CA LEU A 34 22.29 3.43 19.70
C LEU A 34 21.95 3.65 21.17
N ASP A 35 22.57 4.61 21.86
CA ASP A 35 22.30 4.89 23.27
C ASP A 35 20.86 5.41 23.48
N GLU A 36 20.42 6.30 22.58
CA GLU A 36 19.05 6.83 22.62
C GLU A 36 18.02 5.74 22.29
N PHE A 37 18.33 4.87 21.33
CA PHE A 37 17.50 3.71 21.02
C PHE A 37 17.35 2.77 22.20
N ASP A 38 18.44 2.41 22.88
CA ASP A 38 18.41 1.50 24.03
C ASP A 38 17.57 2.11 25.18
N ALA A 39 17.68 3.43 25.41
CA ALA A 39 16.86 4.15 26.37
C ALA A 39 15.38 4.21 25.95
N TRP A 40 15.08 4.44 24.69
CA TRP A 40 13.71 4.42 24.15
C TRP A 40 13.12 3.01 24.25
N ARG A 41 13.88 2.00 23.80
CA ARG A 41 13.45 0.60 23.80
C ARG A 41 13.13 0.09 25.20
N GLY A 42 13.86 0.50 26.19
CA GLY A 42 13.63 0.14 27.61
C GLY A 42 12.28 0.65 28.14
N ARG A 43 11.73 1.69 27.57
CA ARG A 43 10.44 2.31 27.97
C ARG A 43 9.28 1.95 27.02
N TYR A 44 9.58 1.49 25.83
CA TYR A 44 8.57 1.21 24.79
C TYR A 44 7.67 0.04 25.19
N LYS A 45 6.37 0.24 25.04
CA LYS A 45 5.36 -0.82 25.17
C LYS A 45 4.61 -0.93 23.85
N ASN A 46 4.66 -2.11 23.23
CA ASN A 46 3.91 -2.34 21.99
C ASN A 46 2.40 -2.19 22.24
N PRO A 47 1.71 -1.28 21.56
CA PRO A 47 0.28 -1.09 21.70
C PRO A 47 -0.56 -2.20 21.03
N PHE A 48 0.00 -2.96 20.09
CA PHE A 48 -0.69 -4.00 19.32
C PHE A 48 -0.37 -5.40 19.82
N ARG A 49 -1.40 -6.13 20.25
CA ARG A 49 -1.27 -7.49 20.80
C ARG A 49 -1.07 -8.55 19.75
N ASP A 50 -1.60 -8.37 18.56
CA ASP A 50 -1.46 -9.25 17.39
C ASP A 50 -0.01 -9.42 16.93
N LEU A 51 0.85 -8.44 17.23
CA LEU A 51 2.29 -8.52 16.99
C LEU A 51 3.07 -9.17 18.14
N GLN A 52 2.42 -9.83 19.08
CA GLN A 52 3.04 -10.41 20.30
C GLN A 52 2.97 -11.92 20.40
N ASP A 53 2.17 -12.59 19.59
CA ASP A 53 1.97 -14.03 19.56
C ASP A 53 2.91 -14.75 18.57
N ASP A 54 2.68 -16.06 18.35
CA ASP A 54 3.47 -16.88 17.42
C ASP A 54 3.43 -16.39 15.96
N GLY A 55 2.41 -15.65 15.56
CA GLY A 55 2.29 -15.01 14.25
C GLY A 55 3.33 -13.92 13.99
N ARG A 56 3.90 -13.36 15.05
CA ARG A 56 4.81 -12.22 14.99
C ARG A 56 6.05 -12.45 14.13
N SER A 57 6.63 -13.65 14.14
CA SER A 57 7.82 -13.96 13.35
C SER A 57 7.57 -13.94 11.83
N ARG A 58 6.32 -14.01 11.40
CA ARG A 58 5.94 -13.84 9.98
C ARG A 58 6.44 -12.54 9.36
N ASN A 59 6.72 -11.53 10.18
CA ASN A 59 7.23 -10.26 9.73
C ASN A 59 8.70 -10.29 9.30
N TRP A 60 9.51 -11.23 9.83
CA TRP A 60 10.96 -11.25 9.61
C TRP A 60 11.57 -12.62 9.44
N ASP A 61 10.82 -13.71 9.61
CA ASP A 61 11.29 -15.07 9.44
C ASP A 61 11.12 -15.48 7.98
N ASP A 62 12.20 -15.45 7.24
CA ASP A 62 12.24 -15.70 5.81
C ASP A 62 11.75 -17.11 5.44
N GLU A 63 12.26 -18.14 6.12
CA GLU A 63 11.94 -19.53 5.81
C GLU A 63 10.44 -19.82 6.04
N ARG A 64 9.95 -19.35 7.17
CA ARG A 64 8.54 -19.44 7.50
C ARG A 64 7.68 -18.74 6.47
N ARG A 65 8.04 -17.50 6.11
CA ARG A 65 7.24 -16.68 5.20
C ARG A 65 7.14 -17.29 3.81
N ILE A 66 8.26 -17.75 3.25
CA ILE A 66 8.26 -18.41 1.93
C ILE A 66 7.44 -19.70 1.97
N THR A 67 7.57 -20.49 3.02
CA THR A 67 6.80 -21.75 3.19
C THR A 67 5.30 -21.47 3.26
N GLU A 68 4.89 -20.47 4.03
CA GLU A 68 3.48 -20.10 4.19
C GLU A 68 2.91 -19.49 2.89
N MET A 69 3.67 -18.65 2.18
CA MET A 69 3.27 -18.09 0.88
C MET A 69 3.07 -19.21 -0.18
N ASP A 70 4.01 -20.15 -0.29
CA ASP A 70 3.90 -21.28 -1.23
C ASP A 70 2.68 -22.15 -0.93
N ALA A 71 2.41 -22.43 0.35
CA ALA A 71 1.24 -23.18 0.77
C ALA A 71 -0.07 -22.48 0.39
N ASP A 72 -0.10 -21.16 0.48
CA ASP A 72 -1.25 -20.32 0.16
C ASP A 72 -1.36 -19.97 -1.35
N GLY A 73 -0.35 -20.34 -2.15
CA GLY A 73 -0.34 -20.18 -3.61
C GLY A 73 0.14 -18.81 -4.09
N ILE A 74 0.81 -18.03 -3.23
CA ILE A 74 1.32 -16.69 -3.53
C ILE A 74 2.81 -16.79 -3.86
N VAL A 75 3.22 -16.27 -5.01
CA VAL A 75 4.60 -16.39 -5.51
C VAL A 75 5.40 -15.10 -5.44
N GLY A 76 4.73 -13.96 -5.29
CA GLY A 76 5.36 -12.65 -5.15
C GLY A 76 4.58 -11.75 -4.22
N GLU A 77 5.25 -10.74 -3.66
CA GLU A 77 4.67 -9.83 -2.69
C GLU A 77 5.23 -8.40 -2.81
N VAL A 78 4.35 -7.42 -2.71
CA VAL A 78 4.72 -6.02 -2.45
C VAL A 78 4.73 -5.83 -0.93
N VAL A 79 5.85 -5.33 -0.38
CA VAL A 79 6.11 -5.34 1.06
C VAL A 79 5.99 -3.95 1.65
N PHE A 80 4.98 -3.78 2.51
CA PHE A 80 4.74 -2.61 3.35
C PHE A 80 5.33 -2.80 4.76
N PRO A 81 5.60 -1.71 5.52
CA PRO A 81 6.04 -1.81 6.90
C PRO A 81 4.91 -2.34 7.81
N ASN A 82 5.25 -3.21 8.75
CA ASN A 82 4.33 -3.71 9.78
C ASN A 82 4.80 -3.44 11.21
N THR A 83 6.03 -3.80 11.51
CA THR A 83 6.57 -3.61 12.86
C THR A 83 6.86 -2.14 13.16
N VAL A 84 6.94 -1.80 14.44
CA VAL A 84 7.20 -0.43 14.86
C VAL A 84 8.68 -0.10 14.67
N PRO A 85 9.02 0.89 13.82
CA PRO A 85 10.40 1.32 13.66
C PRO A 85 10.94 1.98 14.96
N PRO A 86 12.25 2.06 15.13
CA PRO A 86 12.84 2.81 16.23
C PRO A 86 12.25 4.22 16.40
N PHE A 87 12.00 4.60 17.63
CA PHE A 87 11.49 5.92 18.04
C PHE A 87 10.04 6.24 17.64
N PHE A 88 9.33 5.31 17.02
CA PHE A 88 7.92 5.50 16.69
C PHE A 88 7.00 5.05 17.83
N PRO A 89 5.86 5.72 18.01
CA PRO A 89 4.86 5.31 19.00
C PRO A 89 4.07 4.07 18.57
N THR A 90 3.94 3.85 17.26
CA THR A 90 3.18 2.78 16.63
C THR A 90 3.70 2.53 15.21
N GLY A 91 3.10 1.59 14.45
CA GLY A 91 3.43 1.34 13.04
C GLY A 91 3.32 2.60 12.18
N VAL A 92 4.11 2.68 11.13
CA VAL A 92 4.26 3.91 10.31
C VAL A 92 2.96 4.32 9.64
N VAL A 93 2.20 3.37 9.11
CA VAL A 93 0.92 3.67 8.43
C VAL A 93 -0.15 4.24 9.37
N ILE A 94 0.06 4.16 10.69
CA ILE A 94 -0.85 4.66 11.72
C ILE A 94 -0.26 5.88 12.44
N ALA A 95 1.07 5.95 12.56
CA ALA A 95 1.74 7.00 13.33
C ALA A 95 1.45 8.39 12.76
N PRO A 96 1.13 9.37 13.62
CA PRO A 96 1.06 10.75 13.17
C PRO A 96 2.45 11.22 12.71
N ALA A 97 2.48 12.23 11.87
CA ALA A 97 3.72 12.88 11.45
C ALA A 97 4.55 13.31 12.69
N PRO A 98 5.89 13.20 12.64
CA PRO A 98 6.73 13.66 13.75
C PRO A 98 6.67 15.18 13.91
N THR A 99 6.77 15.63 15.16
CA THR A 99 7.08 17.04 15.44
C THR A 99 8.51 17.37 15.00
N ALA A 100 8.87 18.66 14.93
CA ALA A 100 10.23 19.08 14.60
C ALA A 100 11.30 18.51 15.57
N GLU A 101 10.94 18.29 16.85
CA GLU A 101 11.81 17.70 17.86
C GLU A 101 11.97 16.17 17.65
N GLU A 102 10.90 15.47 17.28
CA GLU A 102 10.90 14.02 17.04
C GLU A 102 11.51 13.65 15.69
N PHE A 103 11.51 14.56 14.71
CA PHE A 103 11.88 14.28 13.33
C PHE A 103 13.24 13.59 13.17
N PRO A 104 14.36 14.10 13.78
CA PRO A 104 15.68 13.47 13.57
C PRO A 104 15.73 12.00 14.03
N ALA A 105 15.15 11.69 15.19
CA ALA A 105 15.12 10.33 15.72
C ALA A 105 14.23 9.41 14.86
N ARG A 106 13.02 9.87 14.48
CA ARG A 106 12.13 9.07 13.63
C ARG A 106 12.69 8.88 12.22
N LEU A 107 13.39 9.86 11.67
CA LEU A 107 14.12 9.71 10.40
C LEU A 107 15.18 8.61 10.49
N ALA A 108 15.97 8.60 11.57
CA ALA A 108 16.92 7.52 11.82
C ALA A 108 16.21 6.15 11.94
N GLY A 109 15.04 6.13 12.55
CA GLY A 109 14.21 4.92 12.69
C GLY A 109 13.70 4.35 11.37
N ILE A 110 13.13 5.17 10.49
CA ILE A 110 12.68 4.70 9.17
C ILE A 110 13.87 4.29 8.27
N ARG A 111 15.01 4.98 8.37
CA ARG A 111 16.23 4.60 7.66
C ARG A 111 16.78 3.26 8.11
N ALA A 112 16.67 2.93 9.39
CA ALA A 112 17.01 1.59 9.89
C ALA A 112 16.05 0.54 9.30
N HIS A 113 14.74 0.82 9.25
CA HIS A 113 13.79 -0.06 8.59
C HIS A 113 14.08 -0.22 7.09
N ASN A 114 14.33 0.85 6.36
CA ASN A 114 14.59 0.80 4.92
C ASN A 114 15.84 -0.05 4.60
N ARG A 115 16.91 0.04 5.42
CA ARG A 115 18.10 -0.81 5.28
C ARG A 115 17.77 -2.28 5.53
N TRP A 116 17.03 -2.56 6.60
CA TRP A 116 16.55 -3.91 6.89
C TRP A 116 15.69 -4.46 5.74
N LEU A 117 14.76 -3.64 5.22
CA LEU A 117 13.86 -4.02 4.13
C LEU A 117 14.64 -4.32 2.83
N ALA A 118 15.68 -3.54 2.53
CA ALA A 118 16.52 -3.78 1.37
C ALA A 118 17.19 -5.16 1.44
N ASP A 119 17.78 -5.51 2.58
CA ASP A 119 18.39 -6.84 2.79
C ASP A 119 17.34 -7.96 2.78
N PHE A 120 16.17 -7.71 3.39
CA PHE A 120 15.06 -8.65 3.37
C PHE A 120 14.53 -8.94 1.96
N CYS A 121 14.43 -7.93 1.11
CA CYS A 121 14.07 -8.11 -0.30
C CYS A 121 15.19 -8.76 -1.11
N ALA A 122 16.44 -8.40 -0.84
CA ALA A 122 17.60 -8.98 -1.52
C ALA A 122 17.78 -10.48 -1.26
N ALA A 123 17.25 -11.02 -0.16
CA ALA A 123 17.24 -12.47 0.10
C ALA A 123 16.37 -13.24 -0.92
N HIS A 124 15.30 -12.63 -1.45
CA HIS A 124 14.39 -13.20 -2.44
C HIS A 124 14.02 -12.18 -3.53
N PRO A 125 14.97 -11.70 -4.33
CA PRO A 125 14.79 -10.53 -5.19
C PRO A 125 13.77 -10.74 -6.33
N THR A 126 13.49 -11.99 -6.71
CA THR A 126 12.46 -12.32 -7.69
C THR A 126 11.05 -12.23 -7.10
N ARG A 127 10.93 -12.40 -5.78
CA ARG A 127 9.63 -12.57 -5.12
C ARG A 127 9.17 -11.35 -4.31
N ARG A 128 10.05 -10.37 -4.06
CA ARG A 128 9.78 -9.24 -3.16
C ARG A 128 10.02 -7.89 -3.80
N ALA A 129 9.03 -7.03 -3.69
CA ALA A 129 9.09 -5.62 -4.05
C ALA A 129 8.88 -4.78 -2.79
N GLY A 130 9.94 -4.30 -2.16
CA GLY A 130 9.88 -3.50 -0.94
C GLY A 130 9.60 -2.03 -1.21
N LEU A 131 8.83 -1.37 -0.33
CA LEU A 131 8.51 0.05 -0.40
C LEU A 131 9.28 0.85 0.65
N GLY A 132 10.18 1.72 0.19
CA GLY A 132 10.96 2.59 1.07
C GLY A 132 10.07 3.64 1.74
N GLN A 133 10.24 3.82 3.05
CA GLN A 133 9.53 4.85 3.81
C GLN A 133 10.22 6.20 3.68
N ILE A 134 9.42 7.28 3.67
CA ILE A 134 9.88 8.67 3.72
C ILE A 134 9.10 9.45 4.79
N LEU A 135 9.63 10.59 5.20
CA LEU A 135 8.93 11.59 6.01
C LEU A 135 8.81 12.90 5.21
N LEU A 136 7.69 13.60 5.37
CA LEU A 136 7.39 14.84 4.63
C LEU A 136 7.80 16.11 5.36
N ASN A 137 8.43 16.00 6.52
CA ASN A 137 8.90 17.14 7.31
C ASN A 137 10.05 17.90 6.64
N ASP A 138 10.83 17.20 5.82
CA ASP A 138 11.96 17.77 5.07
C ASP A 138 12.01 17.12 3.69
N VAL A 139 11.79 17.93 2.66
CA VAL A 139 11.69 17.46 1.26
C VAL A 139 13.04 16.99 0.72
N ASP A 140 14.14 17.65 1.13
CA ASP A 140 15.47 17.27 0.66
C ASP A 140 15.88 15.92 1.25
N GLU A 141 15.57 15.65 2.52
CA GLU A 141 15.78 14.35 3.15
C GLU A 141 14.90 13.27 2.51
N ALA A 142 13.64 13.59 2.20
CA ALA A 142 12.75 12.64 1.49
C ALA A 142 13.29 12.29 0.10
N VAL A 143 13.76 13.26 -0.67
CA VAL A 143 14.39 13.04 -1.99
C VAL A 143 15.65 12.17 -1.87
N ALA A 144 16.48 12.43 -0.85
CA ALA A 144 17.66 11.60 -0.58
C ALA A 144 17.31 10.15 -0.24
N ASP A 145 16.28 9.95 0.59
CA ASP A 145 15.80 8.62 0.97
C ASP A 145 15.18 7.86 -0.21
N ILE A 146 14.47 8.54 -1.13
CA ILE A 146 13.95 7.94 -2.37
C ILE A 146 15.10 7.45 -3.27
N ARG A 147 16.11 8.28 -3.50
CA ARG A 147 17.29 7.89 -4.30
C ARG A 147 18.01 6.70 -3.66
N TRP A 148 18.22 6.77 -2.33
CA TRP A 148 18.82 5.68 -1.59
C TRP A 148 18.01 4.37 -1.74
N ALA A 149 16.69 4.42 -1.63
CA ALA A 149 15.81 3.27 -1.77
C ALA A 149 15.94 2.61 -3.16
N LYS A 150 15.95 3.41 -4.23
CA LYS A 150 16.16 2.93 -5.60
C LYS A 150 17.52 2.28 -5.77
N ASP A 151 18.59 2.93 -5.28
CA ASP A 151 19.98 2.43 -5.40
C ASP A 151 20.20 1.13 -4.62
N HIS A 152 19.34 0.83 -3.63
CA HIS A 152 19.41 -0.39 -2.81
C HIS A 152 18.34 -1.43 -3.15
N GLY A 153 17.74 -1.33 -4.35
CA GLY A 153 16.87 -2.38 -4.90
C GLY A 153 15.45 -2.42 -4.34
N LEU A 154 14.99 -1.36 -3.66
CA LEU A 154 13.57 -1.21 -3.36
C LEU A 154 12.80 -0.85 -4.63
N SER A 155 11.50 -1.11 -4.64
CA SER A 155 10.66 -1.06 -5.86
C SER A 155 9.64 0.08 -5.88
N GLY A 156 9.58 0.90 -4.85
CA GLY A 156 8.68 2.04 -4.75
C GLY A 156 8.84 2.79 -3.44
N VAL A 157 8.10 3.87 -3.27
CA VAL A 157 8.09 4.67 -2.06
C VAL A 157 6.72 4.64 -1.39
N LEU A 158 6.71 4.51 -0.06
CA LEU A 158 5.51 4.64 0.76
C LEU A 158 5.34 6.12 1.17
N LEU A 159 4.30 6.74 0.61
CA LEU A 159 3.89 8.10 0.93
C LEU A 159 3.07 8.12 2.23
N PRO A 160 3.50 8.83 3.28
CA PRO A 160 2.70 8.94 4.49
C PRO A 160 1.44 9.78 4.28
N GLY A 161 0.38 9.46 5.01
CA GLY A 161 -0.80 10.31 5.10
C GLY A 161 -0.51 11.60 5.85
N VAL A 162 -1.15 12.70 5.45
CA VAL A 162 -1.02 14.01 6.10
C VAL A 162 -2.33 14.42 6.77
N ALA A 163 -2.32 14.44 8.09
CA ALA A 163 -3.45 14.95 8.87
C ALA A 163 -3.55 16.48 8.78
N PRO A 164 -4.77 17.03 8.77
CA PRO A 164 -4.96 18.48 8.83
C PRO A 164 -4.30 19.12 10.07
N ASN A 165 -3.75 20.32 9.90
CA ASN A 165 -3.22 21.15 10.99
C ASN A 165 -2.05 20.53 11.79
N THR A 166 -1.22 19.72 11.15
CA THR A 166 -0.04 19.08 11.78
C THR A 166 1.25 19.88 11.60
N GLY A 167 1.22 21.02 10.93
CA GLY A 167 2.42 21.79 10.58
C GLY A 167 3.18 21.25 9.36
N ILE A 168 2.67 20.20 8.73
CA ILE A 168 3.14 19.64 7.47
C ILE A 168 2.18 20.08 6.37
N ASP A 169 2.70 20.51 5.24
CA ASP A 169 1.89 20.92 4.10
C ASP A 169 1.01 19.75 3.60
N PRO A 170 -0.22 20.04 3.16
CA PRO A 170 -1.07 19.00 2.57
C PRO A 170 -0.49 18.52 1.24
N LEU A 171 -0.80 17.27 0.85
CA LEU A 171 -0.26 16.62 -0.36
C LEU A 171 -0.52 17.39 -1.68
N TYR A 172 -1.45 18.34 -1.68
CA TYR A 172 -1.68 19.23 -2.83
C TYR A 172 -0.77 20.46 -2.88
N ALA A 173 0.13 20.62 -1.92
CA ALA A 173 1.06 21.75 -1.88
C ALA A 173 2.23 21.55 -2.87
N PRO A 174 2.62 22.59 -3.64
CA PRO A 174 3.75 22.50 -4.57
C PRO A 174 5.10 22.23 -3.90
N THR A 175 5.18 22.35 -2.58
CA THR A 175 6.36 22.02 -1.76
C THR A 175 6.89 20.61 -2.06
N TYR A 176 6.01 19.66 -2.44
CA TYR A 176 6.37 18.27 -2.72
C TYR A 176 6.73 17.97 -4.18
N ASP A 177 6.72 18.97 -5.06
CA ASP A 177 7.09 18.77 -6.47
C ASP A 177 8.48 18.12 -6.65
N PRO A 178 9.51 18.39 -5.81
CA PRO A 178 10.79 17.65 -5.90
C PRO A 178 10.65 16.13 -5.63
N ILE A 179 9.71 15.72 -4.76
CA ILE A 179 9.42 14.30 -4.50
C ILE A 179 8.81 13.65 -5.74
N TRP A 180 7.81 14.32 -6.35
CA TRP A 180 7.20 13.81 -7.57
C TRP A 180 8.18 13.74 -8.74
N ALA A 181 9.03 14.75 -8.86
CA ALA A 181 10.07 14.81 -9.89
C ALA A 181 11.07 13.65 -9.78
N VAL A 182 11.59 13.36 -8.58
CA VAL A 182 12.54 12.26 -8.40
C VAL A 182 11.89 10.90 -8.58
N CYS A 183 10.64 10.72 -8.16
CA CYS A 183 9.91 9.47 -8.38
C CYS A 183 9.68 9.22 -9.88
N GLN A 184 9.30 10.25 -10.64
CA GLN A 184 9.19 10.16 -12.10
C GLN A 184 10.54 9.87 -12.77
N GLU A 185 11.60 10.62 -12.40
CA GLU A 185 12.96 10.44 -12.93
C GLU A 185 13.46 8.99 -12.79
N LEU A 186 13.14 8.37 -11.65
CA LEU A 186 13.59 7.02 -11.30
C LEU A 186 12.61 5.92 -11.73
N GLU A 187 11.50 6.27 -12.38
CA GLU A 187 10.40 5.32 -12.65
C GLU A 187 10.01 4.55 -11.37
N PHE A 188 9.77 5.30 -10.28
CA PHE A 188 9.60 4.76 -8.95
C PHE A 188 8.18 5.04 -8.45
N PRO A 189 7.28 4.06 -8.39
CA PRO A 189 5.88 4.27 -8.03
C PRO A 189 5.75 4.85 -6.62
N VAL A 190 4.84 5.80 -6.49
CA VAL A 190 4.43 6.36 -5.20
C VAL A 190 3.22 5.60 -4.70
N THR A 191 3.35 4.93 -3.57
CA THR A 191 2.27 4.13 -2.99
C THR A 191 1.77 4.77 -1.71
N HIS A 192 0.45 4.91 -1.59
CA HIS A 192 -0.22 5.37 -0.38
C HIS A 192 -1.08 4.24 0.19
N HIS A 193 -0.84 3.90 1.45
CA HIS A 193 -1.53 2.80 2.12
C HIS A 193 -2.65 3.30 3.02
N GLY A 194 -3.73 2.54 3.14
CA GLY A 194 -4.76 2.75 4.15
C GLY A 194 -4.15 2.78 5.56
N GLY A 195 -4.75 3.54 6.44
CA GLY A 195 -4.25 3.66 7.82
C GLY A 195 -4.46 5.05 8.42
N GLY A 196 -4.02 5.22 9.65
CA GLY A 196 -4.37 6.37 10.47
C GLY A 196 -3.41 7.56 10.40
N SER A 197 -2.31 7.50 9.66
CA SER A 197 -1.32 8.58 9.63
C SER A 197 -1.89 9.92 9.15
N GLY A 198 -2.90 9.88 8.27
CA GLY A 198 -3.62 11.05 7.79
C GLY A 198 -4.82 11.48 8.64
N VAL A 199 -5.15 10.76 9.72
CA VAL A 199 -6.28 11.07 10.59
C VAL A 199 -5.88 12.13 11.63
N PRO A 200 -6.68 13.18 11.84
CA PRO A 200 -6.43 14.14 12.91
C PRO A 200 -6.61 13.48 14.29
N ASP A 201 -6.05 14.10 15.33
CA ASP A 201 -6.30 13.67 16.70
C ASP A 201 -7.79 13.78 17.02
N MET A 202 -8.44 12.63 17.22
CA MET A 202 -9.86 12.51 17.57
C MET A 202 -10.15 12.81 19.06
N GLY A 203 -9.11 13.15 19.84
CA GLY A 203 -9.24 13.40 21.28
C GLY A 203 -9.52 12.11 22.07
N ARG A 204 -9.93 12.29 23.34
CA ARG A 204 -10.19 11.18 24.28
C ARG A 204 -11.61 11.18 24.79
N PHE A 205 -12.57 11.19 23.88
CA PHE A 205 -14.01 11.09 24.18
C PHE A 205 -14.47 9.63 24.07
N PRO A 206 -15.61 9.26 24.68
CA PRO A 206 -16.13 7.88 24.58
C PRO A 206 -16.31 7.38 23.15
N ALA A 207 -16.62 8.28 22.19
CA ALA A 207 -16.83 7.93 20.78
C ALA A 207 -15.55 8.05 19.91
N SER A 208 -14.41 8.52 20.43
CA SER A 208 -13.21 8.81 19.62
C SER A 208 -12.77 7.62 18.77
N MET A 209 -12.74 6.42 19.33
CA MET A 209 -12.38 5.21 18.58
C MET A 209 -13.40 4.86 17.50
N THR A 210 -14.69 5.04 17.78
CA THR A 210 -15.74 4.79 16.77
C THR A 210 -15.63 5.79 15.61
N MET A 211 -15.37 7.06 15.91
CA MET A 211 -15.14 8.07 14.87
C MET A 211 -13.88 7.77 14.08
N TYR A 212 -12.79 7.40 14.74
CA TYR A 212 -11.58 6.98 14.06
C TYR A 212 -11.84 5.83 13.05
N ILE A 213 -12.51 4.77 13.48
CA ILE A 213 -12.84 3.62 12.62
C ILE A 213 -13.72 4.04 11.43
N LEU A 214 -14.68 4.94 11.64
CA LEU A 214 -15.57 5.42 10.58
C LEU A 214 -14.86 6.35 9.57
N GLU A 215 -13.91 7.15 10.03
CA GLU A 215 -13.36 8.24 9.24
C GLU A 215 -11.95 7.91 8.68
N VAL A 216 -11.28 6.86 9.16
CA VAL A 216 -9.93 6.50 8.72
C VAL A 216 -9.84 6.33 7.21
N GLY A 217 -10.80 5.66 6.59
CA GLY A 217 -10.87 5.49 5.14
C GLY A 217 -11.00 6.84 4.40
N PHE A 218 -11.86 7.76 4.90
CA PHE A 218 -11.98 9.08 4.30
C PHE A 218 -10.65 9.85 4.29
N TYR A 219 -9.91 9.81 5.39
CA TYR A 219 -8.62 10.50 5.48
C TYR A 219 -7.55 9.85 4.59
N ALA A 220 -7.52 8.53 4.48
CA ALA A 220 -6.64 7.81 3.56
C ALA A 220 -6.97 8.14 2.09
N ASN A 221 -8.25 8.12 1.71
CA ASN A 221 -8.73 8.38 0.35
C ASN A 221 -8.38 9.78 -0.16
N ARG A 222 -8.13 10.74 0.74
CA ARG A 222 -7.81 12.13 0.37
C ARG A 222 -6.57 12.27 -0.52
N ALA A 223 -5.63 11.37 -0.44
CA ALA A 223 -4.44 11.38 -1.29
C ALA A 223 -4.81 11.42 -2.78
N LEU A 224 -5.84 10.69 -3.20
CA LEU A 224 -6.28 10.64 -4.60
C LEU A 224 -6.63 12.04 -5.13
N TRP A 225 -7.59 12.71 -4.50
CA TRP A 225 -8.02 14.03 -5.01
C TRP A 225 -7.05 15.14 -4.70
N HIS A 226 -6.18 14.97 -3.68
CA HIS A 226 -5.07 15.90 -3.45
C HIS A 226 -4.11 15.92 -4.64
N LEU A 227 -3.71 14.75 -5.15
CA LEU A 227 -2.76 14.67 -6.26
C LEU A 227 -3.41 15.03 -7.61
N ILE A 228 -4.58 14.47 -7.91
CA ILE A 228 -5.25 14.75 -9.18
C ILE A 228 -5.65 16.23 -9.27
N MET A 229 -6.43 16.74 -8.30
CA MET A 229 -7.00 18.08 -8.37
C MET A 229 -5.96 19.20 -8.25
N SER A 230 -4.79 18.93 -7.72
CA SER A 230 -3.68 19.88 -7.69
C SER A 230 -2.81 19.87 -8.96
N GLY A 231 -3.12 19.01 -9.93
CA GLY A 231 -2.40 18.92 -11.21
C GLY A 231 -1.01 18.31 -11.09
N VAL A 232 -0.78 17.43 -10.12
CA VAL A 232 0.51 16.71 -9.98
C VAL A 232 0.78 15.91 -11.25
N PHE A 233 -0.19 15.15 -11.74
CA PHE A 233 -0.01 14.32 -12.93
C PHE A 233 0.09 15.13 -14.24
N ASP A 234 -0.39 16.35 -14.26
CA ASP A 234 -0.17 17.26 -15.38
C ASP A 234 1.28 17.79 -15.42
N ARG A 235 1.86 18.06 -14.23
CA ARG A 235 3.26 18.47 -14.11
C ARG A 235 4.25 17.30 -14.20
N PHE A 236 3.83 16.11 -13.82
CA PHE A 236 4.64 14.88 -13.80
C PHE A 236 3.92 13.75 -14.51
N PRO A 237 3.89 13.77 -15.86
CA PRO A 237 3.03 12.91 -16.68
C PRO A 237 3.46 11.43 -16.73
N GLU A 238 4.59 11.05 -16.17
CA GLU A 238 5.04 9.66 -16.07
C GLU A 238 4.98 9.13 -14.64
N LEU A 239 4.51 9.96 -13.68
CA LEU A 239 4.36 9.55 -12.29
C LEU A 239 3.26 8.48 -12.15
N VAL A 240 3.60 7.39 -11.46
CA VAL A 240 2.66 6.33 -11.10
C VAL A 240 2.27 6.45 -9.62
N PHE A 241 0.97 6.43 -9.35
CA PHE A 241 0.41 6.47 -8.01
C PHE A 241 -0.41 5.22 -7.71
N VAL A 242 -0.19 4.62 -6.55
CA VAL A 242 -0.88 3.41 -6.11
C VAL A 242 -1.59 3.66 -4.78
N MET A 243 -2.84 3.26 -4.70
CA MET A 243 -3.62 3.25 -3.45
C MET A 243 -3.81 1.81 -3.00
N THR A 244 -3.42 1.49 -1.77
CA THR A 244 -3.49 0.12 -1.22
C THR A 244 -4.28 0.11 0.08
N GLU A 245 -5.08 -0.94 0.31
CA GLU A 245 -5.91 -1.17 1.50
C GLU A 245 -6.86 -0.01 1.84
N GLN A 246 -7.46 0.59 0.82
CA GLN A 246 -8.41 1.70 1.00
C GLN A 246 -9.83 1.33 0.57
N GLY A 247 -10.06 0.04 0.23
CA GLY A 247 -11.30 -0.41 -0.41
C GLY A 247 -11.42 0.10 -1.85
N THR A 248 -12.38 -0.41 -2.59
CA THR A 248 -12.57 -0.11 -4.01
C THR A 248 -13.88 0.59 -4.31
N GLY A 249 -14.93 0.33 -3.54
CA GLY A 249 -16.29 0.77 -3.82
C GLY A 249 -16.49 2.29 -3.86
N TRP A 250 -15.64 3.07 -3.23
CA TRP A 250 -15.75 4.54 -3.19
C TRP A 250 -15.15 5.25 -4.41
N ILE A 251 -14.26 4.57 -5.15
CA ILE A 251 -13.44 5.20 -6.22
C ILE A 251 -14.31 5.71 -7.37
N PRO A 252 -15.21 4.90 -7.95
CA PRO A 252 -16.04 5.37 -9.07
C PRO A 252 -16.85 6.62 -8.74
N ASP A 253 -17.48 6.66 -7.58
CA ASP A 253 -18.29 7.80 -7.15
C ASP A 253 -17.43 9.04 -6.84
N ALA A 254 -16.20 8.85 -6.35
CA ALA A 254 -15.24 9.93 -6.15
C ALA A 254 -14.78 10.52 -7.49
N LEU A 255 -14.53 9.69 -8.51
CA LEU A 255 -14.18 10.14 -9.86
C LEU A 255 -15.32 10.90 -10.50
N ASP A 256 -16.54 10.36 -10.47
CA ASP A 256 -17.75 11.04 -10.98
C ASP A 256 -17.93 12.42 -10.31
N ARG A 257 -17.69 12.50 -9.00
CA ARG A 257 -17.77 13.77 -8.26
C ARG A 257 -16.68 14.76 -8.68
N MET A 258 -15.44 14.30 -8.83
CA MET A 258 -14.32 15.14 -9.26
C MET A 258 -14.55 15.67 -10.66
N ASP A 259 -15.01 14.84 -11.61
CA ASP A 259 -15.35 15.24 -12.98
C ASP A 259 -16.48 16.27 -12.99
N SER A 260 -17.50 16.09 -12.18
CA SER A 260 -18.61 17.06 -12.05
C SER A 260 -18.14 18.42 -11.53
N ILE A 261 -17.22 18.42 -10.54
CA ILE A 261 -16.61 19.65 -10.04
C ILE A 261 -15.78 20.31 -11.13
N HIS A 262 -14.92 19.55 -11.79
CA HIS A 262 -14.09 20.02 -12.90
C HIS A 262 -14.93 20.65 -14.02
N ASP A 263 -15.97 19.95 -14.50
CA ASP A 263 -16.90 20.48 -15.51
C ASP A 263 -17.55 21.80 -15.07
N SER A 264 -17.95 21.88 -13.80
CA SER A 264 -18.52 23.09 -13.24
C SER A 264 -17.53 24.25 -13.16
N MET A 265 -16.25 23.97 -12.88
CA MET A 265 -15.17 24.96 -12.89
C MET A 265 -14.89 25.46 -14.32
N VAL A 266 -14.73 24.56 -15.27
CA VAL A 266 -14.50 24.88 -16.69
C VAL A 266 -15.63 25.72 -17.25
N LYS A 267 -16.88 25.44 -16.88
CA LYS A 267 -18.06 26.21 -17.30
C LYS A 267 -18.27 27.50 -16.51
N GLY A 268 -17.36 27.84 -15.59
CA GLY A 268 -17.45 29.09 -14.80
C GLY A 268 -18.63 29.12 -13.82
N LYS A 269 -19.18 27.96 -13.43
CA LYS A 269 -20.32 27.87 -12.51
C LYS A 269 -19.93 28.14 -11.05
N PHE A 270 -18.67 28.02 -10.70
CA PHE A 270 -18.10 28.42 -9.42
C PHE A 270 -17.62 29.89 -9.43
N GLY A 271 -18.43 30.79 -10.00
CA GLY A 271 -18.15 32.23 -10.02
C GLY A 271 -18.47 32.92 -8.70
N GLY A 272 -18.06 34.17 -8.57
CA GLY A 272 -18.33 35.02 -7.43
C GLY A 272 -17.26 34.99 -6.35
N GLU A 273 -17.64 34.89 -5.09
CA GLU A 273 -16.73 34.99 -3.93
C GLU A 273 -15.66 33.89 -3.87
N LEU A 274 -15.88 32.74 -4.51
CA LEU A 274 -14.90 31.66 -4.56
C LEU A 274 -13.76 31.91 -5.58
N GLY A 275 -13.87 32.99 -6.35
CA GLY A 275 -12.88 33.40 -7.32
C GLY A 275 -12.74 32.46 -8.53
N PRO A 276 -11.94 32.82 -9.54
CA PRO A 276 -11.50 31.83 -10.50
C PRO A 276 -10.69 30.79 -9.76
N ALA A 277 -11.13 29.55 -9.77
CA ALA A 277 -10.36 28.47 -9.19
C ALA A 277 -8.93 28.56 -9.75
N ALA A 278 -7.98 28.71 -8.85
CA ALA A 278 -6.61 29.07 -9.21
C ALA A 278 -5.94 28.02 -10.09
N MET A 279 -6.53 26.82 -10.19
CA MET A 279 -6.03 25.76 -11.04
C MET A 279 -7.19 25.06 -11.76
N GLN A 280 -7.21 25.16 -13.08
CA GLN A 280 -8.07 24.37 -13.94
C GLN A 280 -7.23 23.25 -14.53
N LEU A 281 -7.60 22.01 -14.27
CA LEU A 281 -7.01 20.87 -14.97
C LEU A 281 -7.38 20.95 -16.44
N PRO A 282 -6.46 20.66 -17.38
CA PRO A 282 -6.77 20.60 -18.82
C PRO A 282 -7.77 19.50 -19.18
N ARG A 283 -7.80 18.40 -18.41
CA ARG A 283 -8.60 17.21 -18.69
C ARG A 283 -9.45 16.83 -17.47
N PRO A 284 -10.50 16.00 -17.66
CA PRO A 284 -11.26 15.46 -16.53
C PRO A 284 -10.39 14.64 -15.56
N PRO A 285 -10.63 14.72 -14.24
CA PRO A 285 -9.93 13.92 -13.23
C PRO A 285 -9.90 12.41 -13.49
N SER A 286 -10.98 11.83 -14.02
CA SER A 286 -11.05 10.41 -14.35
C SER A 286 -10.04 9.97 -15.41
N GLU A 287 -9.66 10.85 -16.35
CA GLU A 287 -8.63 10.56 -17.34
C GLU A 287 -7.24 10.46 -16.70
N TYR A 288 -6.91 11.34 -15.74
CA TYR A 288 -5.66 11.24 -14.98
C TYR A 288 -5.62 9.96 -14.16
N PHE A 289 -6.74 9.59 -13.54
CA PHE A 289 -6.82 8.32 -12.81
C PHE A 289 -6.52 7.14 -13.73
N ALA A 290 -7.17 7.09 -14.89
CA ALA A 290 -7.02 6.01 -15.86
C ALA A 290 -5.58 5.88 -16.42
N GLU A 291 -4.81 6.96 -16.42
CA GLU A 291 -3.43 6.96 -16.91
C GLU A 291 -2.40 6.68 -15.82
N HIS A 292 -2.59 7.24 -14.62
CA HIS A 292 -1.55 7.31 -13.59
C HIS A 292 -1.80 6.48 -12.35
N CYS A 293 -3.07 6.12 -12.06
CA CYS A 293 -3.42 5.52 -10.77
C CYS A 293 -3.65 4.01 -10.87
N TYR A 294 -3.25 3.30 -9.83
CA TYR A 294 -3.53 1.88 -9.62
C TYR A 294 -4.13 1.66 -8.23
N VAL A 295 -4.81 0.54 -8.06
CA VAL A 295 -5.50 0.17 -6.82
C VAL A 295 -5.03 -1.21 -6.37
N GLY A 296 -4.38 -1.28 -5.22
CA GLY A 296 -4.10 -2.52 -4.49
C GLY A 296 -5.34 -2.89 -3.68
N ALA A 297 -6.15 -3.79 -4.22
CA ALA A 297 -7.37 -4.28 -3.58
C ALA A 297 -7.01 -5.38 -2.57
N SER A 298 -6.88 -5.02 -1.30
CA SER A 298 -6.55 -5.95 -0.22
C SER A 298 -7.77 -6.76 0.16
N PHE A 299 -7.63 -8.08 0.22
CA PHE A 299 -8.68 -9.03 0.58
C PHE A 299 -10.09 -8.67 0.02
N PRO A 300 -10.22 -8.45 -1.31
CA PRO A 300 -11.49 -7.97 -1.86
C PRO A 300 -12.60 -9.02 -1.72
N SER A 301 -13.77 -8.57 -1.27
CA SER A 301 -14.99 -9.36 -1.24
C SER A 301 -15.64 -9.46 -2.63
N ALA A 302 -16.65 -10.32 -2.77
CA ALA A 302 -17.44 -10.43 -4.01
C ALA A 302 -18.08 -9.07 -4.41
N ASP A 303 -18.48 -8.24 -3.45
CA ASP A 303 -19.02 -6.90 -3.73
C ASP A 303 -17.94 -5.91 -4.17
N ASP A 304 -16.75 -5.99 -3.60
CA ASP A 304 -15.63 -5.13 -4.00
C ASP A 304 -15.24 -5.37 -5.46
N VAL A 305 -15.18 -6.63 -5.90
CA VAL A 305 -14.79 -6.98 -7.28
C VAL A 305 -15.80 -6.52 -8.33
N ASN A 306 -17.07 -6.34 -7.96
CA ASN A 306 -18.09 -5.79 -8.85
C ASN A 306 -17.82 -4.33 -9.28
N GLN A 307 -16.91 -3.63 -8.60
CA GLN A 307 -16.52 -2.26 -8.95
C GLN A 307 -15.31 -2.22 -9.90
N PHE A 308 -14.61 -3.33 -10.11
CA PHE A 308 -13.33 -3.34 -10.84
C PHE A 308 -13.48 -2.91 -12.30
N GLU A 309 -14.58 -3.24 -12.97
CA GLU A 309 -14.85 -2.77 -14.34
C GLU A 309 -14.99 -1.23 -14.40
N ARG A 310 -15.63 -0.62 -13.39
CA ARG A 310 -15.76 0.84 -13.31
C ARG A 310 -14.43 1.54 -12.97
N ILE A 311 -13.54 0.87 -12.26
CA ILE A 311 -12.20 1.37 -11.93
C ILE A 311 -11.26 1.23 -13.14
N GLY A 312 -11.41 0.16 -13.89
CA GLY A 312 -10.54 -0.25 -14.98
C GLY A 312 -9.73 -1.50 -14.61
N LEU A 313 -9.97 -2.60 -15.32
CA LEU A 313 -9.37 -3.92 -15.02
C LEU A 313 -7.85 -3.96 -15.16
N ASP A 314 -7.26 -3.02 -15.87
CA ASP A 314 -5.82 -2.81 -16.03
C ASP A 314 -5.22 -1.89 -14.96
N ARG A 315 -6.02 -1.48 -13.98
CA ARG A 315 -5.65 -0.59 -12.87
C ARG A 315 -5.81 -1.23 -11.50
N VAL A 316 -6.37 -2.42 -11.42
CA VAL A 316 -6.62 -3.12 -10.16
C VAL A 316 -5.61 -4.26 -9.99
N MET A 317 -5.11 -4.40 -8.78
CA MET A 317 -4.18 -5.45 -8.35
C MET A 317 -4.76 -6.13 -7.11
N TRP A 318 -4.69 -7.46 -7.05
CA TRP A 318 -5.14 -8.21 -5.87
C TRP A 318 -4.08 -8.20 -4.76
N GLY A 319 -4.52 -8.16 -3.50
CA GLY A 319 -3.65 -8.23 -2.32
C GLY A 319 -4.20 -9.17 -1.24
N SER A 320 -3.31 -9.88 -0.56
CA SER A 320 -3.64 -10.81 0.52
C SER A 320 -3.66 -10.17 1.89
N ASP A 321 -2.92 -9.08 2.07
CA ASP A 321 -2.66 -8.42 3.34
C ASP A 321 -1.95 -9.34 4.39
N TYR A 322 -1.09 -10.25 3.91
CA TYR A 322 -0.30 -11.11 4.79
C TYR A 322 0.76 -10.28 5.56
N PRO A 323 0.99 -10.46 6.88
CA PRO A 323 0.44 -11.51 7.74
C PRO A 323 -0.68 -11.03 8.67
N HIS A 324 -1.40 -9.99 8.33
CA HIS A 324 -2.47 -9.45 9.15
C HIS A 324 -3.60 -10.48 9.33
N ARG A 325 -4.30 -10.36 10.47
CA ARG A 325 -5.39 -11.26 10.82
C ARG A 325 -6.62 -11.10 9.92
N GLU A 326 -6.83 -9.88 9.40
CA GLU A 326 -7.85 -9.54 8.40
C GLU A 326 -7.48 -9.99 6.99
N GLY A 327 -6.22 -10.32 6.73
CA GLY A 327 -5.74 -10.84 5.46
C GLY A 327 -6.34 -12.21 5.10
N THR A 328 -6.11 -12.63 3.86
CA THR A 328 -6.70 -13.88 3.35
C THR A 328 -5.99 -15.14 3.82
N TYR A 329 -4.74 -15.05 4.28
CA TYR A 329 -3.97 -16.20 4.75
C TYR A 329 -4.65 -16.91 5.94
N PRO A 330 -4.72 -18.26 5.99
CA PRO A 330 -4.19 -19.23 5.04
C PRO A 330 -5.20 -19.68 3.96
N TYR A 331 -6.18 -18.87 3.64
CA TYR A 331 -7.32 -19.19 2.79
C TYR A 331 -7.39 -18.29 1.52
N SER A 332 -6.23 -17.89 0.98
CA SER A 332 -6.21 -17.03 -0.21
C SER A 332 -6.85 -17.71 -1.42
N LYS A 333 -6.64 -19.03 -1.60
CA LYS A 333 -7.26 -19.78 -2.69
C LYS A 333 -8.79 -19.80 -2.57
N GLU A 334 -9.31 -19.97 -1.36
CA GLU A 334 -10.75 -19.93 -1.06
C GLU A 334 -11.31 -18.51 -1.27
N SER A 335 -10.56 -17.47 -0.88
CA SER A 335 -10.94 -16.07 -1.12
C SER A 335 -11.03 -15.78 -2.62
N LEU A 336 -10.07 -16.25 -3.43
CA LEU A 336 -10.11 -16.09 -4.88
C LEU A 336 -11.34 -16.78 -5.48
N ARG A 337 -11.68 -18.00 -5.06
CA ARG A 337 -12.86 -18.72 -5.51
C ARG A 337 -14.16 -18.02 -5.13
N LEU A 338 -14.21 -17.43 -3.91
CA LEU A 338 -15.39 -16.70 -3.45
C LEU A 338 -15.65 -15.45 -4.26
N SER A 339 -14.60 -14.70 -4.58
CA SER A 339 -14.72 -13.38 -5.17
C SER A 339 -14.65 -13.38 -6.70
N PHE A 340 -14.00 -14.37 -7.33
CA PHE A 340 -13.69 -14.33 -8.76
C PHE A 340 -14.18 -15.55 -9.56
N ALA A 341 -14.92 -16.48 -8.95
CA ALA A 341 -15.46 -17.59 -9.71
C ALA A 341 -16.31 -17.12 -10.90
N GLY A 342 -16.06 -17.69 -12.06
CA GLY A 342 -16.77 -17.35 -13.30
C GLY A 342 -16.21 -16.13 -14.05
N TRP A 343 -15.16 -15.48 -13.55
CA TRP A 343 -14.46 -14.42 -14.27
C TRP A 343 -13.60 -14.99 -15.41
N ASP A 344 -13.38 -14.17 -16.44
CA ASP A 344 -12.50 -14.50 -17.55
C ASP A 344 -11.04 -14.69 -17.11
N GLU A 345 -10.41 -15.79 -17.54
CA GLU A 345 -9.04 -16.14 -17.16
C GLU A 345 -8.02 -15.05 -17.50
N ALA A 346 -8.12 -14.44 -18.70
CA ALA A 346 -7.16 -13.40 -19.10
C ALA A 346 -7.28 -12.15 -18.21
N THR A 347 -8.48 -11.81 -17.80
CA THR A 347 -8.75 -10.73 -16.84
C THR A 347 -8.15 -11.05 -15.48
N LEU A 348 -8.30 -12.29 -14.98
CA LEU A 348 -7.72 -12.70 -13.70
C LEU A 348 -6.19 -12.70 -13.72
N ARG A 349 -5.55 -13.18 -14.79
CA ARG A 349 -4.09 -13.10 -14.95
C ARG A 349 -3.58 -11.68 -14.87
N ARG A 350 -4.33 -10.75 -15.45
CA ARG A 350 -4.01 -9.31 -15.37
C ARG A 350 -4.08 -8.79 -13.93
N ILE A 351 -5.17 -9.05 -13.22
CA ILE A 351 -5.40 -8.58 -11.85
C ILE A 351 -4.45 -9.25 -10.86
N PHE A 352 -4.17 -10.54 -11.02
CA PHE A 352 -3.38 -11.31 -10.08
C PHE A 352 -1.87 -11.16 -10.27
N ALA A 353 -1.40 -10.79 -11.46
CA ALA A 353 0.02 -10.73 -11.75
C ALA A 353 0.46 -9.58 -12.65
N GLU A 354 -0.15 -9.40 -13.85
CA GLU A 354 0.42 -8.52 -14.88
C GLU A 354 0.44 -7.05 -14.43
N ASN A 355 -0.64 -6.56 -13.79
CA ASN A 355 -0.70 -5.18 -13.30
C ASN A 355 0.34 -4.92 -12.22
N VAL A 356 0.49 -5.84 -11.26
CA VAL A 356 1.48 -5.73 -10.18
C VAL A 356 2.90 -5.77 -10.74
N ALA A 357 3.16 -6.71 -11.66
CA ALA A 357 4.48 -6.85 -12.29
C ALA A 357 4.86 -5.59 -13.08
N LYS A 358 3.91 -5.01 -13.81
CA LYS A 358 4.11 -3.76 -14.54
C LYS A 358 4.47 -2.59 -13.62
N VAL A 359 3.79 -2.48 -12.47
CA VAL A 359 3.99 -1.36 -11.53
C VAL A 359 5.29 -1.49 -10.76
N TYR A 360 5.61 -2.68 -10.26
CA TYR A 360 6.72 -2.89 -9.32
C TYR A 360 7.92 -3.64 -9.91
N GLY A 361 7.87 -3.99 -11.20
CA GLY A 361 9.01 -4.54 -11.93
C GLY A 361 9.28 -6.03 -11.69
N PHE A 362 8.26 -6.84 -11.35
CA PHE A 362 8.45 -8.29 -11.22
C PHE A 362 8.73 -8.97 -12.56
N ASP A 363 9.65 -9.95 -12.55
CA ASP A 363 9.88 -10.85 -13.68
C ASP A 363 8.84 -11.98 -13.67
N LEU A 364 7.79 -11.83 -14.48
CA LEU A 364 6.73 -12.83 -14.60
C LEU A 364 7.25 -14.18 -15.06
N GLY A 365 8.25 -14.23 -15.95
CA GLY A 365 8.81 -15.52 -16.41
C GLY A 365 9.46 -16.31 -15.28
N ALA A 366 10.16 -15.63 -14.38
CA ALA A 366 10.75 -16.24 -13.20
C ALA A 366 9.68 -16.65 -12.17
N LEU A 367 8.62 -15.86 -11.98
CA LEU A 367 7.51 -16.17 -11.07
C LEU A 367 6.62 -17.28 -11.60
N ASP A 368 6.39 -17.39 -12.90
CA ASP A 368 5.63 -18.48 -13.53
C ASP A 368 6.27 -19.83 -13.26
N ALA A 369 7.60 -19.90 -13.19
CA ALA A 369 8.29 -21.13 -12.83
C ALA A 369 7.97 -21.56 -11.38
N ILE A 370 7.82 -20.63 -10.45
CA ILE A 370 7.42 -20.89 -9.06
C ILE A 370 5.92 -21.24 -9.01
N ALA A 371 5.10 -20.50 -9.74
CA ALA A 371 3.66 -20.72 -9.80
C ALA A 371 3.30 -22.11 -10.36
N ALA A 372 4.12 -22.67 -11.24
CA ALA A 372 3.96 -24.03 -11.74
C ALA A 372 3.98 -25.09 -10.62
N GLU A 373 4.63 -24.82 -9.50
CA GLU A 373 4.72 -25.71 -8.35
C GLU A 373 3.61 -25.45 -7.32
N CYS A 374 3.33 -24.17 -6.98
CA CYS A 374 2.45 -23.84 -5.85
C CYS A 374 1.23 -22.97 -6.20
N GLY A 375 1.19 -22.31 -7.36
CA GLY A 375 0.09 -21.44 -7.75
C GLY A 375 -1.26 -22.19 -7.83
N PRO A 376 -2.41 -21.55 -7.56
CA PRO A 376 -3.71 -22.19 -7.66
C PRO A 376 -4.04 -22.58 -9.11
N LEU A 377 -4.75 -23.70 -9.29
CA LEU A 377 -5.19 -24.12 -10.60
C LEU A 377 -6.25 -23.17 -11.17
N VAL A 378 -6.18 -22.87 -12.45
CA VAL A 378 -7.21 -22.08 -13.15
C VAL A 378 -8.59 -22.69 -12.97
N ALA A 379 -8.70 -24.00 -13.14
CA ALA A 379 -9.94 -24.74 -12.96
C ALA A 379 -10.46 -24.68 -11.51
N GLU A 380 -9.57 -24.64 -10.51
CA GLU A 380 -9.96 -24.52 -9.10
C GLU A 380 -10.54 -23.14 -8.80
N VAL A 381 -9.91 -22.08 -9.26
CA VAL A 381 -10.40 -20.69 -9.04
C VAL A 381 -11.72 -20.45 -9.79
N ALA A 382 -11.94 -21.09 -10.93
CA ALA A 382 -13.19 -21.00 -11.67
C ALA A 382 -14.40 -21.61 -10.95
N GLU A 383 -14.17 -22.54 -10.00
CA GLU A 383 -15.23 -23.20 -9.24
C GLU A 383 -15.65 -22.36 -8.03
N PRO A 384 -16.94 -22.01 -7.89
CA PRO A 384 -17.42 -21.25 -6.74
C PRO A 384 -17.10 -21.92 -5.40
N LEU A 385 -16.81 -21.11 -4.39
CA LEU A 385 -16.62 -21.63 -3.03
C LEU A 385 -17.96 -22.01 -2.42
N GLU A 386 -18.16 -23.30 -2.10
CA GLU A 386 -19.40 -23.79 -1.50
C GLU A 386 -19.47 -23.58 0.01
N VAL A 387 -18.32 -23.68 0.68
CA VAL A 387 -18.25 -23.60 2.15
C VAL A 387 -17.12 -22.67 2.57
N ILE A 388 -17.45 -21.63 3.31
CA ILE A 388 -16.47 -20.73 3.91
C ILE A 388 -15.73 -21.46 5.04
N PRO A 389 -14.38 -21.37 5.12
CA PRO A 389 -13.62 -21.96 6.22
C PRO A 389 -14.11 -21.40 7.57
N THR A 390 -14.32 -22.28 8.55
CA THR A 390 -15.00 -21.93 9.81
C THR A 390 -14.18 -21.01 10.72
N ASP A 391 -12.87 -20.96 10.52
CA ASP A 391 -11.91 -20.14 11.24
C ASP A 391 -11.35 -18.97 10.41
N ALA A 392 -11.88 -18.74 9.20
CA ALA A 392 -11.55 -17.56 8.41
C ALA A 392 -11.93 -16.27 9.16
N THR A 393 -11.00 -15.32 9.20
CA THR A 393 -11.19 -14.03 9.88
C THR A 393 -11.25 -12.85 8.92
N SER A 394 -10.87 -13.06 7.65
CA SER A 394 -10.85 -12.00 6.65
C SER A 394 -12.25 -11.46 6.34
N PRO A 395 -12.41 -10.13 6.24
CA PRO A 395 -13.65 -9.50 5.77
C PRO A 395 -14.06 -9.95 4.37
N ALA A 396 -13.13 -10.45 3.55
CA ALA A 396 -13.42 -11.04 2.24
C ALA A 396 -14.50 -12.13 2.30
N PHE A 397 -14.59 -12.85 3.42
CA PHE A 397 -15.54 -13.94 3.61
C PHE A 397 -16.88 -13.53 4.22
N PHE A 398 -17.00 -12.30 4.74
CA PHE A 398 -18.17 -11.87 5.53
C PHE A 398 -18.87 -10.64 4.97
N ARG A 399 -18.29 -9.97 3.99
CA ARG A 399 -18.96 -8.92 3.25
C ARG A 399 -19.70 -9.55 2.09
N PRO A 400 -21.00 -9.25 1.95
CA PRO A 400 -21.79 -9.77 0.82
C PRO A 400 -21.24 -9.32 -0.51
#